data_e42e313a478ed3904119c8b81cc7aaaa
#
_entry.id   e42e313a478ed3904119c8b81cc7aaaa
#
_cell.length_a   1.000
_cell.length_b   1.000
_cell.length_c   1.000
_cell.angle_alpha   90.00
_cell.angle_beta   90.00
_cell.angle_gamma   90.00
#
_symmetry.space_group_name_H-M   'P 1'
#
loop_
_entity.id
_entity.type
_entity.pdbx_description
1 polymer ?
#
loop_
_entity_poly.entity_id
_entity_poly.type
_entity_poly.pdbx_seq_one_letter_code
_entity_poly.pdbx_strand_id
1 'polypeptide(L)'
;LAIALAKEGGISFIYGSQSIESQAEMVRKVKSHKAGFVRSDANIRPDQTLAELLELKGRTGHSTTAVTEDGTPEGRMIGLVTSRDYRISRTPLDEKVCNFMTPFDKLVYAKEGITLSEANDMLWDNKLNALPIVDENQRLAYFVFRKDYDTHKAYPDELLDEHKRYVVGAGVNTRDYAERIPALVEAGADVLCIDSSEGFTEWQKITLDFVREKYGDSVKI
;
A
#
# COMPACT_ATOMS: atom_id res chain seq x y z
N LEU A 1 -7.31 -7.57 9.92
CA LEU A 1 -8.54 -7.09 10.54
C LEU A 1 -8.83 -5.63 10.17
N ALA A 2 -7.91 -4.66 10.44
CA ALA A 2 -8.13 -3.23 10.19
C ALA A 2 -8.56 -2.90 8.75
N ILE A 3 -7.86 -3.46 7.75
CA ILE A 3 -8.20 -3.31 6.34
C ILE A 3 -9.59 -3.87 6.01
N ALA A 4 -9.93 -5.05 6.55
CA ALA A 4 -11.23 -5.65 6.32
C ALA A 4 -12.36 -4.83 6.94
N LEU A 5 -12.13 -4.27 8.14
CA LEU A 5 -13.13 -3.43 8.80
C LEU A 5 -13.31 -2.08 8.06
N ALA A 6 -12.21 -1.48 7.58
CA ALA A 6 -12.29 -0.23 6.80
C ALA A 6 -13.05 -0.43 5.48
N LYS A 7 -12.95 -1.60 4.84
CA LYS A 7 -13.75 -1.95 3.66
C LYS A 7 -15.26 -1.97 3.93
N GLU A 8 -15.65 -2.35 5.12
CA GLU A 8 -17.04 -2.39 5.58
C GLU A 8 -17.49 -1.08 6.25
N GLY A 9 -16.74 0.02 6.09
CA GLY A 9 -17.08 1.32 6.63
C GLY A 9 -16.74 1.53 8.11
N GLY A 10 -16.02 0.59 8.73
CA GLY A 10 -15.63 0.66 10.13
C GLY A 10 -14.20 1.16 10.34
N ILE A 11 -13.90 1.58 11.58
CA ILE A 11 -12.54 1.95 12.00
C ILE A 11 -11.98 0.95 13.00
N SER A 12 -10.72 0.55 12.81
CA SER A 12 -9.94 -0.22 13.77
C SER A 12 -8.95 0.66 14.50
N PHE A 13 -8.71 0.38 15.77
CA PHE A 13 -7.60 0.94 16.54
C PHE A 13 -6.50 -0.11 16.70
N ILE A 14 -5.30 0.18 16.20
CA ILE A 14 -4.13 -0.68 16.39
C ILE A 14 -3.71 -0.60 17.86
N TYR A 15 -3.64 -1.75 18.53
CA TYR A 15 -3.40 -1.83 19.96
C TYR A 15 -2.02 -1.31 20.37
N GLY A 16 -1.93 -0.67 21.55
CA GLY A 16 -0.71 -0.05 22.06
C GLY A 16 0.22 -0.99 22.88
N SER A 17 -0.24 -2.21 23.25
CA SER A 17 0.55 -3.15 24.07
C SER A 17 1.60 -3.90 23.25
N GLN A 18 2.42 -3.15 22.51
CA GLN A 18 3.52 -3.61 21.68
C GLN A 18 4.56 -2.50 21.55
N SER A 19 5.72 -2.76 20.89
CA SER A 19 6.71 -1.71 20.65
C SER A 19 6.16 -0.60 19.75
N ILE A 20 6.70 0.60 19.86
CA ILE A 20 6.32 1.76 19.07
C ILE A 20 6.52 1.46 17.57
N GLU A 21 7.66 0.87 17.21
CA GLU A 21 8.01 0.52 15.83
C GLU A 21 7.04 -0.48 15.23
N SER A 22 6.68 -1.53 15.99
CA SER A 22 5.73 -2.55 15.56
C SER A 22 4.34 -1.95 15.31
N GLN A 23 3.88 -1.09 16.22
CA GLN A 23 2.58 -0.41 16.07
C GLN A 23 2.57 0.55 14.89
N ALA A 24 3.60 1.37 14.73
CA ALA A 24 3.76 2.28 13.61
C ALA A 24 3.80 1.53 12.27
N GLU A 25 4.49 0.39 12.21
CA GLU A 25 4.52 -0.44 11.00
C GLU A 25 3.14 -1.02 10.65
N MET A 26 2.37 -1.45 11.64
CA MET A 26 0.98 -1.88 11.42
C MET A 26 0.11 -0.75 10.87
N VAL A 27 0.27 0.47 11.38
CA VAL A 27 -0.41 1.67 10.86
C VAL A 27 0.00 1.93 9.40
N ARG A 28 1.31 1.99 9.10
CA ARG A 28 1.82 2.16 7.73
C ARG A 28 1.26 1.10 6.77
N LYS A 29 1.17 -0.15 7.23
CA LYS A 29 0.60 -1.24 6.43
C LYS A 29 -0.86 -0.98 6.05
N VAL A 30 -1.68 -0.45 6.96
CA VAL A 30 -3.06 -0.06 6.64
C VAL A 30 -3.07 1.14 5.68
N LYS A 31 -2.28 2.17 5.97
CA LYS A 31 -2.19 3.39 5.15
C LYS A 31 -1.58 3.17 3.77
N SER A 32 -0.86 2.07 3.55
CA SER A 32 -0.36 1.71 2.22
C SER A 32 -1.45 1.21 1.28
N HIS A 33 -2.65 0.91 1.80
CA HIS A 33 -3.78 0.49 0.98
C HIS A 33 -4.58 1.71 0.52
N LYS A 34 -4.68 1.86 -0.79
CA LYS A 34 -5.51 2.86 -1.46
C LYS A 34 -6.61 2.11 -2.22
N ALA A 35 -7.86 2.52 -2.07
CA ALA A 35 -8.99 1.85 -2.70
C ALA A 35 -8.79 1.71 -4.22
N GLY A 36 -8.81 0.47 -4.72
CA GLY A 36 -8.57 0.15 -6.13
C GLY A 36 -7.12 0.34 -6.61
N PHE A 37 -6.22 0.88 -5.79
CA PHE A 37 -4.79 1.04 -6.08
C PHE A 37 -3.98 0.11 -5.19
N VAL A 38 -3.16 -0.75 -5.79
CA VAL A 38 -2.40 -1.79 -5.09
C VAL A 38 -0.92 -1.50 -5.17
N ARG A 39 -0.22 -1.46 -4.05
CA ARG A 39 1.24 -1.43 -4.04
C ARG A 39 1.81 -2.79 -4.46
N SER A 40 2.88 -2.75 -5.23
CA SER A 40 3.55 -3.98 -5.66
C SER A 40 4.41 -4.55 -4.53
N ASP A 41 4.19 -5.81 -4.20
CA ASP A 41 5.07 -6.64 -3.39
C ASP A 41 5.80 -7.71 -4.23
N ALA A 42 5.59 -7.69 -5.54
CA ALA A 42 6.19 -8.57 -6.53
C ALA A 42 7.06 -7.74 -7.50
N ASN A 43 8.31 -7.52 -7.12
CA ASN A 43 9.28 -6.77 -7.91
C ASN A 43 10.51 -7.64 -8.17
N ILE A 44 11.09 -7.53 -9.37
CA ILE A 44 12.23 -8.34 -9.81
C ILE A 44 13.20 -7.49 -10.63
N ARG A 45 14.48 -7.83 -10.60
CA ARG A 45 15.49 -7.21 -11.47
C ARG A 45 15.49 -7.83 -12.87
N PRO A 46 15.94 -7.09 -13.91
CA PRO A 46 15.98 -7.58 -15.28
C PRO A 46 17.00 -8.71 -15.52
N ASP A 47 18.05 -8.78 -14.70
CA ASP A 47 19.11 -9.78 -14.78
C ASP A 47 18.78 -11.10 -14.06
N GLN A 48 17.69 -11.11 -13.28
CA GLN A 48 17.20 -12.32 -12.61
C GLN A 48 16.55 -13.28 -13.60
N THR A 49 16.40 -14.54 -13.20
CA THR A 49 15.98 -15.65 -14.05
C THR A 49 14.49 -15.96 -13.94
N LEU A 50 13.97 -16.75 -14.89
CA LEU A 50 12.61 -17.28 -14.81
C LEU A 50 12.41 -18.15 -13.55
N ALA A 51 13.43 -18.91 -13.12
CA ALA A 51 13.34 -19.68 -11.88
C ALA A 51 13.05 -18.78 -10.66
N GLU A 52 13.79 -17.68 -10.52
CA GLU A 52 13.60 -16.70 -9.43
C GLU A 52 12.25 -15.99 -9.53
N LEU A 53 11.79 -15.68 -10.75
CA LEU A 53 10.45 -15.14 -10.98
C LEU A 53 9.34 -16.11 -10.51
N LEU A 54 9.50 -17.41 -10.81
CA LEU A 54 8.53 -18.42 -10.38
C LEU A 54 8.54 -18.63 -8.87
N GLU A 55 9.69 -18.54 -8.21
CA GLU A 55 9.82 -18.56 -6.76
C GLU A 55 9.11 -17.35 -6.14
N LEU A 56 9.38 -16.13 -6.65
CA LEU A 56 8.71 -14.90 -6.23
C LEU A 56 7.19 -15.02 -6.39
N LYS A 57 6.73 -15.53 -7.53
CA LYS A 57 5.31 -15.78 -7.79
C LYS A 57 4.70 -16.81 -6.83
N GLY A 58 5.43 -17.87 -6.49
CA GLY A 58 5.00 -18.86 -5.50
C GLY A 58 4.82 -18.27 -4.11
N ARG A 59 5.69 -17.33 -3.74
CA ARG A 59 5.67 -16.64 -2.44
C ARG A 59 4.57 -15.56 -2.35
N THR A 60 4.39 -14.76 -3.41
CA THR A 60 3.45 -13.62 -3.42
C THR A 60 2.07 -13.97 -3.94
N GLY A 61 1.93 -15.05 -4.72
CA GLY A 61 0.67 -15.43 -5.37
C GLY A 61 0.27 -14.53 -6.55
N HIS A 62 1.11 -13.55 -6.93
CA HIS A 62 0.79 -12.61 -7.99
C HIS A 62 1.22 -13.10 -9.38
N SER A 63 0.38 -12.84 -10.38
CA SER A 63 0.65 -13.18 -11.79
C SER A 63 1.30 -12.03 -12.57
N THR A 64 1.36 -10.84 -11.97
CA THR A 64 1.94 -9.63 -12.53
C THR A 64 3.11 -9.21 -11.66
N THR A 65 4.28 -9.02 -12.26
CA THR A 65 5.51 -8.68 -11.56
C THR A 65 6.12 -7.45 -12.21
N ALA A 66 6.39 -6.41 -11.43
CA ALA A 66 7.11 -5.25 -11.92
C ALA A 66 8.60 -5.58 -12.09
N VAL A 67 9.18 -5.13 -13.18
CA VAL A 67 10.63 -5.20 -13.38
C VAL A 67 11.19 -3.82 -13.09
N THR A 68 12.01 -3.72 -12.04
CA THR A 68 12.66 -2.48 -11.61
C THR A 68 14.17 -2.62 -11.66
N GLU A 69 14.88 -1.51 -11.73
CA GLU A 69 16.35 -1.52 -11.85
C GLU A 69 17.05 -2.31 -10.74
N ASP A 70 16.52 -2.21 -9.51
CA ASP A 70 17.11 -2.81 -8.31
C ASP A 70 16.27 -3.96 -7.71
N GLY A 71 15.11 -4.26 -8.30
CA GLY A 71 14.19 -5.30 -7.82
C GLY A 71 13.34 -4.85 -6.61
N THR A 72 13.35 -3.57 -6.26
CA THR A 72 12.55 -2.99 -5.17
C THR A 72 11.37 -2.17 -5.70
N PRO A 73 10.35 -1.90 -4.87
CA PRO A 73 9.24 -1.00 -5.24
C PRO A 73 9.70 0.44 -5.52
N GLU A 74 10.81 0.87 -4.91
CA GLU A 74 11.37 2.22 -5.02
C GLU A 74 12.25 2.39 -6.26
N GLY A 75 12.64 1.29 -6.90
CA GLY A 75 13.45 1.28 -8.11
C GLY A 75 12.70 1.83 -9.32
N ARG A 76 13.45 2.37 -10.28
CA ARG A 76 12.87 2.81 -11.54
C ARG A 76 12.28 1.62 -12.30
N MET A 77 11.04 1.74 -12.75
CA MET A 77 10.36 0.70 -13.50
C MET A 77 10.90 0.62 -14.93
N ILE A 78 11.40 -0.54 -15.34
CA ILE A 78 11.93 -0.80 -16.68
C ILE A 78 11.08 -1.76 -17.50
N GLY A 79 10.14 -2.44 -16.88
CA GLY A 79 9.25 -3.35 -17.60
C GLY A 79 8.25 -4.03 -16.71
N LEU A 80 7.51 -4.93 -17.29
CA LEU A 80 6.48 -5.73 -16.64
C LEU A 80 6.56 -7.17 -17.14
N VAL A 81 6.32 -8.13 -16.25
CA VAL A 81 6.15 -9.53 -16.61
C VAL A 81 4.79 -10.01 -16.13
N THR A 82 4.11 -10.71 -17.02
CA THR A 82 2.85 -11.40 -16.74
C THR A 82 2.96 -12.88 -17.14
N SER A 83 1.98 -13.69 -16.79
CA SER A 83 1.95 -15.11 -17.19
C SER A 83 1.82 -15.34 -18.71
N ARG A 84 1.65 -14.27 -19.50
CA ARG A 84 1.57 -14.34 -20.97
C ARG A 84 2.94 -14.18 -21.65
N ASP A 85 3.95 -13.69 -20.92
CA ASP A 85 5.24 -13.34 -21.46
C ASP A 85 6.21 -14.54 -21.49
N TYR A 86 5.87 -15.65 -20.83
CA TYR A 86 6.67 -16.87 -20.81
C TYR A 86 5.80 -18.14 -20.81
N ARG A 87 6.38 -19.24 -21.22
CA ARG A 87 5.77 -20.58 -21.14
C ARG A 87 6.70 -21.52 -20.39
N ILE A 88 6.28 -22.00 -19.21
CA ILE A 88 7.07 -22.91 -18.36
C ILE A 88 7.59 -24.14 -19.12
N SER A 89 6.82 -24.64 -20.09
CA SER A 89 7.19 -25.81 -20.91
C SER A 89 8.20 -25.52 -22.04
N ARG A 90 8.55 -24.24 -22.27
CA ARG A 90 9.39 -23.84 -23.42
C ARG A 90 10.46 -22.83 -23.08
N THR A 91 10.23 -21.95 -22.12
CA THR A 91 11.20 -20.94 -21.69
C THR A 91 12.16 -21.58 -20.70
N PRO A 92 13.48 -21.55 -20.94
CA PRO A 92 14.46 -22.08 -20.01
C PRO A 92 14.35 -21.43 -18.63
N LEU A 93 14.60 -22.18 -17.56
CA LEU A 93 14.51 -21.66 -16.18
C LEU A 93 15.61 -20.63 -15.87
N ASP A 94 16.74 -20.69 -16.55
CA ASP A 94 17.87 -19.76 -16.48
C ASP A 94 17.74 -18.56 -17.43
N GLU A 95 16.65 -18.49 -18.24
CA GLU A 95 16.37 -17.34 -19.09
C GLU A 95 16.17 -16.08 -18.26
N LYS A 96 16.84 -14.99 -18.67
CA LYS A 96 16.76 -13.71 -17.97
C LYS A 96 15.46 -12.98 -18.24
N VAL A 97 14.93 -12.34 -17.20
CA VAL A 97 13.67 -11.56 -17.24
C VAL A 97 13.69 -10.50 -18.35
N CYS A 98 14.82 -9.82 -18.57
CA CYS A 98 14.93 -8.80 -19.60
C CYS A 98 14.67 -9.31 -21.02
N ASN A 99 14.82 -10.62 -21.28
CA ASN A 99 14.65 -11.20 -22.61
C ASN A 99 13.17 -11.49 -22.96
N PHE A 100 12.32 -11.61 -21.96
CA PHE A 100 10.90 -11.91 -22.17
C PHE A 100 9.94 -10.91 -21.52
N MET A 101 10.40 -9.96 -20.72
CA MET A 101 9.54 -8.90 -20.17
C MET A 101 8.96 -8.01 -21.27
N THR A 102 7.83 -7.38 -21.01
CA THR A 102 7.37 -6.23 -21.78
C THR A 102 8.13 -5.00 -21.29
N PRO A 103 9.01 -4.37 -22.11
CA PRO A 103 9.80 -3.22 -21.71
C PRO A 103 8.90 -1.97 -21.52
N PHE A 104 9.35 -1.02 -20.71
CA PHE A 104 8.57 0.13 -20.28
C PHE A 104 8.05 1.00 -21.44
N ASP A 105 8.83 1.18 -22.48
CA ASP A 105 8.47 1.96 -23.67
C ASP A 105 7.29 1.36 -24.47
N LYS A 106 6.97 0.09 -24.23
CA LYS A 106 5.83 -0.63 -24.82
C LYS A 106 4.65 -0.77 -23.86
N LEU A 107 4.79 -0.31 -22.62
CA LEU A 107 3.71 -0.40 -21.64
C LEU A 107 2.70 0.74 -21.82
N VAL A 108 1.44 0.40 -21.63
CA VAL A 108 0.43 1.40 -21.29
C VAL A 108 0.53 1.62 -19.78
N TYR A 109 0.74 2.84 -19.36
CA TYR A 109 0.85 3.24 -17.96
C TYR A 109 0.15 4.57 -17.74
N ALA A 110 -0.10 4.92 -16.49
CA ALA A 110 -0.57 6.26 -16.11
C ALA A 110 0.36 6.89 -15.07
N LYS A 111 0.23 8.19 -14.88
CA LYS A 111 0.96 8.94 -13.85
C LYS A 111 0.16 9.03 -12.56
N GLU A 112 0.85 9.25 -11.46
CA GLU A 112 0.21 9.56 -10.18
C GLU A 112 -0.75 10.75 -10.33
N GLY A 113 -1.84 10.72 -9.55
CA GLY A 113 -2.93 11.70 -9.65
C GLY A 113 -4.11 11.25 -10.51
N ILE A 114 -3.95 10.20 -11.33
CA ILE A 114 -5.07 9.61 -12.07
C ILE A 114 -6.17 9.11 -11.10
N THR A 115 -7.42 9.31 -11.47
CA THR A 115 -8.57 8.75 -10.75
C THR A 115 -8.74 7.27 -11.06
N LEU A 116 -9.41 6.54 -10.16
CA LEU A 116 -9.71 5.12 -10.39
C LEU A 116 -10.60 4.91 -11.62
N SER A 117 -11.53 5.84 -11.91
CA SER A 117 -12.38 5.77 -13.10
C SER A 117 -11.57 5.90 -14.38
N GLU A 118 -10.70 6.91 -14.48
CA GLU A 118 -9.83 7.10 -15.65
C GLU A 118 -8.88 5.91 -15.85
N ALA A 119 -8.30 5.38 -14.75
CA ALA A 119 -7.46 4.20 -14.81
C ALA A 119 -8.24 2.98 -15.32
N ASN A 120 -9.49 2.83 -14.90
CA ASN A 120 -10.37 1.76 -15.38
C ASN A 120 -10.71 1.92 -16.87
N ASP A 121 -11.00 3.13 -17.34
CA ASP A 121 -11.24 3.40 -18.75
C ASP A 121 -10.02 3.02 -19.60
N MET A 122 -8.80 3.38 -19.14
CA MET A 122 -7.54 2.96 -19.78
C MET A 122 -7.39 1.43 -19.83
N LEU A 123 -7.76 0.72 -18.76
CA LEU A 123 -7.74 -0.76 -18.73
C LEU A 123 -8.67 -1.36 -19.76
N TRP A 124 -9.88 -0.80 -19.92
CA TRP A 124 -10.87 -1.28 -20.87
C TRP A 124 -10.49 -0.99 -22.31
N ASP A 125 -10.12 0.24 -22.61
CA ASP A 125 -9.77 0.69 -23.98
C ASP A 125 -8.57 -0.08 -24.53
N ASN A 126 -7.59 -0.36 -23.67
CA ASN A 126 -6.37 -1.09 -24.02
C ASN A 126 -6.45 -2.61 -23.79
N LYS A 127 -7.60 -3.14 -23.34
CA LYS A 127 -7.83 -4.57 -23.04
C LYS A 127 -6.80 -5.16 -22.06
N LEU A 128 -6.44 -4.38 -21.04
CA LEU A 128 -5.45 -4.74 -20.03
C LEU A 128 -6.12 -5.33 -18.78
N ASN A 129 -5.36 -6.14 -18.04
CA ASN A 129 -5.76 -6.63 -16.73
C ASN A 129 -5.08 -5.87 -15.58
N ALA A 130 -3.97 -5.19 -15.87
CA ALA A 130 -3.21 -4.39 -14.91
C ALA A 130 -2.70 -3.13 -15.60
N LEU A 131 -2.79 -2.00 -14.92
CA LEU A 131 -2.27 -0.71 -15.33
C LEU A 131 -1.24 -0.26 -14.27
N PRO A 132 0.04 -0.13 -14.63
CA PRO A 132 1.02 0.48 -13.74
C PRO A 132 0.80 2.00 -13.66
N ILE A 133 0.88 2.52 -12.45
CA ILE A 133 0.84 3.96 -12.15
C ILE A 133 2.23 4.35 -11.66
N VAL A 134 2.86 5.29 -12.33
CA VAL A 134 4.23 5.70 -12.03
C VAL A 134 4.31 7.16 -11.60
N ASP A 135 5.32 7.47 -10.80
CA ASP A 135 5.66 8.84 -10.41
C ASP A 135 6.40 9.58 -11.55
N GLU A 136 6.81 10.83 -11.30
CA GLU A 136 7.58 11.65 -12.23
C GLU A 136 8.96 11.08 -12.58
N ASN A 137 9.51 10.24 -11.68
CA ASN A 137 10.81 9.58 -11.84
C ASN A 137 10.69 8.17 -12.45
N GLN A 138 9.51 7.83 -12.98
CA GLN A 138 9.22 6.49 -13.53
C GLN A 138 9.30 5.37 -12.47
N ARG A 139 9.11 5.65 -11.18
CA ARG A 139 9.01 4.64 -10.13
C ARG A 139 7.58 4.15 -10.03
N LEU A 140 7.40 2.87 -9.76
CA LEU A 140 6.08 2.28 -9.63
C LEU A 140 5.43 2.72 -8.31
N ALA A 141 4.42 3.57 -8.39
CA ALA A 141 3.63 3.97 -7.23
C ALA A 141 2.57 2.90 -6.89
N TYR A 142 1.79 2.50 -7.89
CA TYR A 142 0.69 1.54 -7.73
C TYR A 142 0.46 0.73 -8.99
N PHE A 143 -0.28 -0.38 -8.84
CA PHE A 143 -1.04 -1.01 -9.90
C PHE A 143 -2.54 -0.73 -9.72
N VAL A 144 -3.27 -0.60 -10.81
CA VAL A 144 -4.72 -0.77 -10.84
C VAL A 144 -5.02 -2.05 -11.61
N PHE A 145 -5.74 -2.97 -10.98
CA PHE A 145 -6.17 -4.21 -11.63
C PHE A 145 -7.66 -4.13 -11.95
N ARG A 146 -8.03 -4.63 -13.11
CA ARG A 146 -9.43 -4.67 -13.56
C ARG A 146 -10.36 -5.35 -12.55
N LYS A 147 -9.90 -6.45 -11.94
CA LYS A 147 -10.66 -7.16 -10.90
C LYS A 147 -10.91 -6.34 -9.63
N ASP A 148 -9.98 -5.44 -9.30
CA ASP A 148 -10.06 -4.65 -8.05
C ASP A 148 -11.02 -3.46 -8.21
N TYR A 149 -11.25 -2.98 -9.42
CA TYR A 149 -12.29 -2.00 -9.70
C TYR A 149 -13.70 -2.55 -9.40
N ASP A 150 -13.97 -3.78 -9.82
CA ASP A 150 -15.24 -4.44 -9.52
C ASP A 150 -15.39 -4.70 -8.01
N THR A 151 -14.30 -5.05 -7.35
CA THR A 151 -14.27 -5.23 -5.89
C THR A 151 -14.55 -3.92 -5.16
N HIS A 152 -13.96 -2.79 -5.60
CA HIS A 152 -14.21 -1.48 -5.00
C HIS A 152 -15.70 -1.08 -5.12
N LYS A 153 -16.35 -1.39 -6.24
CA LYS A 153 -17.81 -1.18 -6.39
C LYS A 153 -18.65 -2.02 -5.45
N ALA A 154 -18.15 -3.15 -5.00
CA ALA A 154 -18.85 -4.02 -4.04
C ALA A 154 -18.81 -3.48 -2.60
N TYR A 155 -17.94 -2.51 -2.31
CA TYR A 155 -17.76 -1.90 -0.98
C TYR A 155 -17.98 -0.37 -1.04
N PRO A 156 -19.21 0.10 -1.29
CA PRO A 156 -19.48 1.54 -1.47
C PRO A 156 -19.25 2.36 -0.20
N ASP A 157 -19.27 1.71 0.96
CA ASP A 157 -19.15 2.34 2.28
C ASP A 157 -17.70 2.32 2.82
N GLU A 158 -16.69 1.98 1.99
CA GLU A 158 -15.29 1.97 2.42
C GLU A 158 -14.91 3.27 3.16
N LEU A 159 -14.35 3.12 4.37
CA LEU A 159 -13.90 4.26 5.16
C LEU A 159 -12.51 4.73 4.70
N LEU A 160 -12.49 5.80 3.93
CA LEU A 160 -11.32 6.34 3.26
C LEU A 160 -10.98 7.75 3.74
N ASP A 161 -9.69 8.07 3.76
CA ASP A 161 -9.21 9.44 3.92
C ASP A 161 -9.32 10.25 2.60
N GLU A 162 -8.92 11.50 2.62
CA GLU A 162 -8.91 12.40 1.44
C GLU A 162 -8.02 11.90 0.29
N HIS A 163 -7.03 11.06 0.60
CA HIS A 163 -6.12 10.43 -0.36
C HIS A 163 -6.57 9.04 -0.82
N LYS A 164 -7.83 8.65 -0.49
CA LYS A 164 -8.40 7.34 -0.79
C LYS A 164 -7.68 6.15 -0.14
N ARG A 165 -7.00 6.38 0.98
CA ARG A 165 -6.37 5.35 1.80
C ARG A 165 -7.31 4.97 2.95
N TYR A 166 -7.23 3.73 3.42
CA TYR A 166 -8.05 3.29 4.54
C TYR A 166 -7.75 4.07 5.82
N VAL A 167 -8.81 4.48 6.51
CA VAL A 167 -8.72 5.14 7.82
C VAL A 167 -8.36 4.13 8.89
N VAL A 168 -7.44 4.51 9.78
CA VAL A 168 -6.99 3.68 10.89
C VAL A 168 -6.71 4.52 12.14
N GLY A 169 -7.17 4.02 13.27
CA GLY A 169 -6.83 4.57 14.58
C GLY A 169 -5.68 3.83 15.24
N ALA A 170 -5.11 4.42 16.27
CA ALA A 170 -4.08 3.81 17.10
C ALA A 170 -4.34 4.07 18.59
N GLY A 171 -4.23 3.02 19.41
CA GLY A 171 -4.29 3.12 20.87
C GLY A 171 -2.97 3.68 21.42
N VAL A 172 -3.05 4.62 22.32
CA VAL A 172 -1.91 5.21 23.03
C VAL A 172 -2.14 5.15 24.52
N ASN A 173 -1.10 4.92 25.29
CA ASN A 173 -1.15 5.03 26.74
C ASN A 173 -0.57 6.37 27.21
N THR A 174 -0.73 6.66 28.48
CA THR A 174 -0.25 7.92 29.10
C THR A 174 1.19 7.87 29.62
N ARG A 175 1.95 6.82 29.32
CA ARG A 175 3.32 6.64 29.84
C ARG A 175 4.39 6.99 28.82
N ASP A 176 4.24 6.47 27.58
CA ASP A 176 5.20 6.65 26.48
C ASP A 176 4.67 7.55 25.36
N TYR A 177 3.61 8.33 25.67
CA TYR A 177 2.91 9.18 24.70
C TYR A 177 3.86 10.12 23.92
N ALA A 178 4.89 10.64 24.59
CA ALA A 178 5.81 11.63 24.02
C ALA A 178 6.63 11.07 22.84
N GLU A 179 6.92 9.77 22.84
CA GLU A 179 7.63 9.07 21.77
C GLU A 179 6.67 8.36 20.83
N ARG A 180 5.64 7.72 21.37
CA ARG A 180 4.67 6.92 20.61
C ARG A 180 3.81 7.75 19.68
N ILE A 181 3.23 8.84 20.17
CA ILE A 181 2.33 9.68 19.37
C ILE A 181 3.02 10.23 18.12
N PRO A 182 4.22 10.82 18.17
CA PRO A 182 4.93 11.25 16.97
C PRO A 182 5.15 10.14 15.96
N ALA A 183 5.55 8.96 16.38
CA ALA A 183 5.80 7.83 15.50
C ALA A 183 4.48 7.34 14.80
N LEU A 184 3.36 7.36 15.51
CA LEU A 184 2.07 6.98 14.97
C LEU A 184 1.51 8.03 14.00
N VAL A 185 1.67 9.32 14.32
CA VAL A 185 1.28 10.42 13.42
C VAL A 185 2.11 10.39 12.15
N GLU A 186 3.42 10.19 12.25
CA GLU A 186 4.30 10.02 11.09
C GLU A 186 3.95 8.77 10.26
N ALA A 187 3.52 7.70 10.92
CA ALA A 187 3.02 6.50 10.25
C ALA A 187 1.66 6.71 9.54
N GLY A 188 0.97 7.83 9.82
CA GLY A 188 -0.29 8.21 9.21
C GLY A 188 -1.54 7.77 9.97
N ALA A 189 -1.48 7.55 11.28
CA ALA A 189 -2.69 7.29 12.07
C ALA A 189 -3.66 8.48 11.97
N ASP A 190 -4.92 8.19 11.64
CA ASP A 190 -5.96 9.22 11.43
C ASP A 190 -6.61 9.66 12.74
N VAL A 191 -6.67 8.75 13.72
CA VAL A 191 -7.28 8.98 15.02
C VAL A 191 -6.46 8.31 16.11
N LEU A 192 -6.20 9.00 17.20
CA LEU A 192 -5.62 8.42 18.40
C LEU A 192 -6.71 8.09 19.42
N CYS A 193 -6.51 7.05 20.20
CA CYS A 193 -7.37 6.70 21.31
C CYS A 193 -6.52 6.53 22.57
N ILE A 194 -6.72 7.35 23.59
CA ILE A 194 -6.05 7.15 24.88
C ILE A 194 -6.68 5.94 25.56
N ASP A 195 -5.95 4.83 25.55
CA ASP A 195 -6.36 3.58 26.17
C ASP A 195 -5.73 3.50 27.58
N SER A 196 -6.51 3.93 28.54
CA SER A 196 -6.17 3.89 29.97
C SER A 196 -7.31 3.29 30.79
N SER A 197 -6.97 2.65 31.90
CA SER A 197 -7.96 2.03 32.78
C SER A 197 -8.93 3.03 33.44
N GLU A 198 -8.54 4.28 33.51
CA GLU A 198 -9.34 5.35 34.14
C GLU A 198 -9.29 6.61 33.26
N GLY A 199 -10.47 7.15 32.95
CA GLY A 199 -10.62 8.46 32.32
C GLY A 199 -10.51 9.61 33.32
N PHE A 200 -10.45 10.84 32.83
CA PHE A 200 -10.43 12.06 33.62
C PHE A 200 -9.30 12.13 34.66
N THR A 201 -8.11 11.69 34.27
CA THR A 201 -6.90 11.78 35.09
C THR A 201 -5.98 12.90 34.63
N GLU A 202 -5.11 13.38 35.51
CA GLU A 202 -4.07 14.36 35.16
C GLU A 202 -3.16 13.84 34.03
N TRP A 203 -2.85 12.54 34.05
CA TRP A 203 -2.07 11.89 32.99
C TRP A 203 -2.74 11.96 31.61
N GLN A 204 -4.05 11.77 31.56
CA GLN A 204 -4.82 11.90 30.33
C GLN A 204 -4.79 13.35 29.84
N LYS A 205 -4.98 14.31 30.76
CA LYS A 205 -4.89 15.75 30.44
C LYS A 205 -3.52 16.11 29.84
N ILE A 206 -2.42 15.69 30.47
CA ILE A 206 -1.07 15.93 29.99
C ILE A 206 -0.87 15.37 28.58
N THR A 207 -1.39 14.16 28.32
CA THR A 207 -1.32 13.54 26.99
C THR A 207 -2.11 14.33 25.93
N LEU A 208 -3.30 14.80 26.29
CA LEU A 208 -4.13 15.66 25.42
C LEU A 208 -3.44 17.00 25.15
N ASP A 209 -2.94 17.65 26.19
CA ASP A 209 -2.22 18.93 26.06
C ASP A 209 -1.03 18.78 25.12
N PHE A 210 -0.24 17.71 25.26
CA PHE A 210 0.87 17.40 24.36
C PHE A 210 0.44 17.31 22.89
N VAL A 211 -0.68 16.62 22.61
CA VAL A 211 -1.19 16.50 21.25
C VAL A 211 -1.65 17.86 20.71
N ARG A 212 -2.36 18.65 21.52
CA ARG A 212 -2.86 19.96 21.12
C ARG A 212 -1.73 20.98 20.91
N GLU A 213 -0.72 20.98 21.76
CA GLU A 213 0.45 21.85 21.62
C GLU A 213 1.26 21.52 20.36
N LYS A 214 1.43 20.23 20.05
CA LYS A 214 2.31 19.80 18.97
C LYS A 214 1.62 19.74 17.60
N TYR A 215 0.35 19.38 17.56
CA TYR A 215 -0.39 19.08 16.32
C TYR A 215 -1.68 19.92 16.16
N GLY A 216 -2.09 20.66 17.16
CA GLY A 216 -3.34 21.41 17.12
C GLY A 216 -4.55 20.50 16.88
N ASP A 217 -5.39 20.87 15.93
CA ASP A 217 -6.56 20.11 15.51
C ASP A 217 -6.31 19.17 14.31
N SER A 218 -5.07 19.11 13.83
CA SER A 218 -4.73 18.24 12.69
C SER A 218 -4.75 16.74 13.06
N VAL A 219 -4.63 16.40 14.34
CA VAL A 219 -4.71 15.04 14.85
C VAL A 219 -5.97 14.88 15.71
N LYS A 220 -6.80 13.94 15.31
CA LYS A 220 -8.01 13.56 16.10
C LYS A 220 -7.60 12.68 17.28
N ILE A 221 -8.10 12.98 18.46
CA ILE A 221 -7.87 12.21 19.69
C ILE A 221 -9.11 12.23 20.55
#